data_e12ef1f165edd5682fe5825e57fd9d84
#
_entry.id   e12ef1f165edd5682fe5825e57fd9d84
#
_cell.length_a   1.000
_cell.length_b   1.000
_cell.length_c   1.000
_cell.angle_alpha   90.00
_cell.angle_beta   90.00
_cell.angle_gamma   90.00
#
_symmetry.space_group_name_H-M   'P 1'
#
loop_
_entity.id
_entity.type
_entity.pdbx_description
1 polymer ?
#
loop_
_entity_poly.entity_id
_entity_poly.type
_entity_poly.pdbx_seq_one_letter_code
_entity_poly.pdbx_strand_id
1 'polypeptide(L)'
;MKRGYIIITIISLLVFMSCNNSNNNRTYPEGEINFTIVETTDIHGMIFPYNFITDKEENTSMAQVSTYIKKLKDEGKTVLLLDNGDSLQGQPTVYYYNFVATNEPHIWSEVLNYMNYDAVGVGNHDVEAGHNVYDKIVKEIKAPLLSANLVDEKTKNPYFKPYTIIEKNGVKIAILSLIEPAIDRQLPKVLYEGLATEDMVESAKKWIKTIKEKESPDIVIGLFHAGANYTEDKETFKNENASQLVAEQVDGFDIILVGHDHQGWSGLGYDETTKQKTKEVKSPSGKVVPIFGGVNAARFIPSIDVSMIYTNNAWDIKFKGELIDVSKYEADKEFLDNFDSSKKAIQTWVSRDIGNLNTKLTSDDAMFGDSYFLSFIHKLEFTIAKEELGEDVDVSFAAPLSKDAVLNNGVVRVRDMFSLYPYENFFYVMKLTGKQIKDVMEYSYDRWFNTMTNINDHLIAFKKDANGELIFNNRYNSYDTVTPSYNYESVGGINYIVDVTKPRGEKVTIESFTDGRPFELDKEYKVAINSYRGSGGGGHLSQGAGIDLKTLQNMDLVLKATDKDLRYYIIDWFEKQNGAITVEKLNNWKVVPEDYVEAGKKKDYKLIYPNN
;
A
#
# COMPACT_ATOMS: atom_id res chain seq x y z
N MET A 1 -61.72 -75.51 -18.24
CA MET A 1 -61.28 -74.35 -17.50
C MET A 1 -59.99 -74.70 -16.78
N LYS A 2 -58.82 -74.33 -17.36
CA LYS A 2 -57.53 -74.60 -16.73
C LYS A 2 -56.93 -73.25 -16.37
N ARG A 3 -56.70 -72.96 -15.06
CA ARG A 3 -56.04 -71.82 -14.54
C ARG A 3 -54.52 -72.02 -14.67
N GLY A 4 -53.86 -71.18 -15.46
CA GLY A 4 -52.39 -71.11 -15.52
C GLY A 4 -51.85 -70.12 -14.49
N TYR A 5 -50.93 -70.58 -13.67
CA TYR A 5 -50.17 -69.75 -12.76
C TYR A 5 -48.92 -69.28 -13.47
N ILE A 6 -48.74 -67.93 -13.55
CA ILE A 6 -47.49 -67.30 -14.02
C ILE A 6 -46.64 -67.10 -12.80
N ILE A 7 -45.47 -67.74 -12.77
CA ILE A 7 -44.42 -67.52 -11.77
C ILE A 7 -43.53 -66.38 -12.30
N ILE A 8 -43.55 -65.19 -11.61
CA ILE A 8 -42.67 -64.13 -11.89
C ILE A 8 -41.39 -64.32 -11.04
N THR A 9 -40.29 -64.67 -11.70
CA THR A 9 -39.00 -64.79 -11.07
C THR A 9 -38.37 -63.39 -11.04
N ILE A 10 -38.26 -62.77 -9.85
CA ILE A 10 -37.56 -61.51 -9.62
C ILE A 10 -36.06 -61.84 -9.56
N ILE A 11 -35.32 -61.45 -10.60
CA ILE A 11 -33.86 -61.47 -10.59
C ILE A 11 -33.44 -60.15 -9.96
N SER A 12 -32.98 -60.17 -8.70
CA SER A 12 -32.32 -59.03 -8.05
C SER A 12 -30.94 -58.90 -8.61
N LEU A 13 -30.76 -57.86 -9.46
CA LEU A 13 -29.44 -57.40 -9.92
C LEU A 13 -28.76 -56.66 -8.77
N LEU A 14 -27.83 -57.29 -8.07
CA LEU A 14 -26.87 -56.64 -7.17
C LEU A 14 -25.89 -55.86 -8.04
N VAL A 15 -26.12 -54.55 -8.16
CA VAL A 15 -25.12 -53.62 -8.70
C VAL A 15 -24.08 -53.44 -7.63
N PHE A 16 -22.95 -54.12 -7.77
CA PHE A 16 -21.73 -53.75 -7.06
C PHE A 16 -21.28 -52.36 -7.58
N MET A 17 -21.56 -51.31 -6.83
CA MET A 17 -20.83 -50.05 -6.98
C MET A 17 -19.38 -50.31 -6.58
N SER A 18 -18.56 -50.62 -7.55
CA SER A 18 -17.11 -50.50 -7.44
C SER A 18 -16.82 -49.04 -7.21
N CYS A 19 -16.46 -48.65 -5.98
CA CYS A 19 -15.75 -47.42 -5.74
C CYS A 19 -14.41 -47.52 -6.49
N ASN A 20 -14.37 -47.01 -7.69
CA ASN A 20 -13.10 -46.71 -8.33
C ASN A 20 -12.40 -45.62 -7.48
N ASN A 21 -11.59 -46.05 -6.53
CA ASN A 21 -10.47 -45.26 -6.09
C ASN A 21 -9.60 -45.08 -7.34
N SER A 22 -9.75 -43.95 -8.00
CA SER A 22 -8.75 -43.48 -8.96
C SER A 22 -7.50 -43.18 -8.13
N ASN A 23 -6.71 -44.19 -7.83
CA ASN A 23 -5.30 -44.00 -7.53
C ASN A 23 -4.70 -43.36 -8.78
N ASN A 24 -4.61 -42.05 -8.78
CA ASN A 24 -3.73 -41.34 -9.68
C ASN A 24 -2.31 -41.83 -9.33
N ASN A 25 -1.86 -42.87 -9.99
CA ASN A 25 -0.47 -43.32 -9.96
C ASN A 25 0.35 -42.26 -10.71
N ARG A 26 0.53 -41.07 -10.09
CA ARG A 26 1.44 -40.08 -10.58
C ARG A 26 2.86 -40.61 -10.35
N THR A 27 3.60 -40.80 -11.42
CA THR A 27 5.02 -41.14 -11.32
C THR A 27 5.81 -39.85 -11.11
N TYR A 28 6.55 -39.81 -10.03
CA TYR A 28 7.44 -38.69 -9.74
C TYR A 28 8.78 -38.93 -10.43
N PRO A 29 9.47 -37.84 -10.89
CA PRO A 29 10.82 -37.97 -11.42
C PRO A 29 11.77 -38.58 -10.38
N GLU A 30 12.67 -39.46 -10.84
CA GLU A 30 13.75 -39.96 -9.97
C GLU A 30 14.80 -38.88 -9.78
N GLY A 31 15.31 -38.76 -8.53
CA GLY A 31 16.40 -37.83 -8.20
C GLY A 31 15.90 -36.51 -7.62
N GLU A 32 16.82 -35.57 -7.58
CA GLU A 32 16.61 -34.24 -7.07
C GLU A 32 16.02 -33.31 -8.12
N ILE A 33 14.92 -32.66 -7.81
CA ILE A 33 14.29 -31.67 -8.67
C ILE A 33 14.61 -30.29 -8.12
N ASN A 34 15.10 -29.42 -8.99
CA ASN A 34 15.49 -28.07 -8.63
C ASN A 34 14.75 -27.03 -9.48
N PHE A 35 14.35 -25.93 -8.85
CA PHE A 35 13.90 -24.70 -9.50
C PHE A 35 14.17 -23.51 -8.58
N THR A 36 14.14 -22.31 -9.15
CA THR A 36 14.36 -21.07 -8.39
C THR A 36 13.10 -20.23 -8.40
N ILE A 37 12.58 -19.87 -7.22
CA ILE A 37 11.50 -18.88 -7.07
C ILE A 37 12.14 -17.50 -7.05
N VAL A 38 11.62 -16.58 -7.86
CA VAL A 38 11.95 -15.15 -7.79
C VAL A 38 10.65 -14.39 -7.62
N GLU A 39 10.60 -13.53 -6.61
CA GLU A 39 9.47 -12.66 -6.35
C GLU A 39 9.83 -11.20 -6.63
N THR A 40 8.91 -10.46 -7.25
CA THR A 40 8.82 -9.01 -7.19
C THR A 40 7.61 -8.61 -6.36
N THR A 41 7.69 -7.48 -5.66
CA THR A 41 6.60 -6.93 -4.85
C THR A 41 6.82 -5.43 -4.68
N ASP A 42 5.74 -4.68 -4.51
CA ASP A 42 5.82 -3.25 -4.17
C ASP A 42 6.68 -2.46 -5.17
N ILE A 43 6.53 -2.76 -6.46
CA ILE A 43 7.33 -2.12 -7.52
C ILE A 43 6.99 -0.64 -7.65
N HIS A 44 5.74 -0.25 -7.35
CA HIS A 44 5.30 1.15 -7.34
C HIS A 44 5.68 1.90 -8.63
N GLY A 45 5.53 1.24 -9.78
CA GLY A 45 5.80 1.83 -11.08
C GLY A 45 7.27 2.05 -11.43
N MET A 46 8.23 1.50 -10.66
CA MET A 46 9.66 1.58 -10.94
C MET A 46 10.07 0.60 -12.07
N ILE A 47 9.55 0.85 -13.27
CA ILE A 47 9.78 0.03 -14.46
C ILE A 47 11.13 0.36 -15.11
N PHE A 48 11.46 1.63 -15.18
CA PHE A 48 12.68 2.13 -15.78
C PHE A 48 13.72 2.51 -14.73
N PRO A 49 15.04 2.44 -15.04
CA PRO A 49 16.09 2.95 -14.15
C PRO A 49 16.13 4.49 -14.18
N TYR A 50 14.99 5.10 -13.90
CA TYR A 50 14.79 6.53 -13.98
C TYR A 50 13.60 6.97 -13.10
N ASN A 51 13.85 7.94 -12.25
CA ASN A 51 12.82 8.55 -11.42
C ASN A 51 12.23 9.77 -12.14
N PHE A 52 11.02 9.64 -12.65
CA PHE A 52 10.34 10.69 -13.41
C PHE A 52 9.93 11.89 -12.55
N ILE A 53 9.86 11.72 -11.23
CA ILE A 53 9.54 12.80 -10.29
C ILE A 53 10.76 13.69 -10.09
N THR A 54 11.91 13.09 -9.75
CA THR A 54 13.15 13.81 -9.44
C THR A 54 13.98 14.13 -10.68
N ASP A 55 13.61 13.60 -11.85
CA ASP A 55 14.30 13.75 -13.15
C ASP A 55 15.75 13.23 -13.10
N LYS A 56 15.95 12.06 -12.46
CA LYS A 56 17.26 11.46 -12.23
C LYS A 56 17.31 9.99 -12.59
N GLU A 57 18.48 9.56 -13.01
CA GLU A 57 18.78 8.12 -13.14
C GLU A 57 18.71 7.44 -11.77
N GLU A 58 18.18 6.21 -11.78
CA GLU A 58 18.14 5.28 -10.65
C GLU A 58 18.85 3.99 -11.03
N ASN A 59 19.35 3.28 -10.06
CA ASN A 59 20.06 2.01 -10.30
C ASN A 59 19.23 0.78 -9.94
N THR A 60 17.94 0.94 -9.71
CA THR A 60 16.98 -0.15 -9.43
C THR A 60 15.75 0.02 -10.29
N SER A 61 15.33 -1.04 -10.96
CA SER A 61 14.07 -1.07 -11.74
C SER A 61 13.76 -2.48 -12.25
N MET A 62 12.62 -2.64 -12.90
CA MET A 62 12.28 -3.88 -13.61
C MET A 62 13.28 -4.22 -14.73
N ALA A 63 13.97 -3.24 -15.31
CA ALA A 63 15.01 -3.50 -16.32
C ALA A 63 16.22 -4.23 -15.72
N GLN A 64 16.64 -3.91 -14.49
CA GLN A 64 17.70 -4.68 -13.80
C GLN A 64 17.20 -6.04 -13.32
N VAL A 65 15.94 -6.14 -12.85
CA VAL A 65 15.31 -7.44 -12.55
C VAL A 65 15.33 -8.35 -13.78
N SER A 66 15.01 -7.81 -14.96
CA SER A 66 15.08 -8.56 -16.24
C SER A 66 16.47 -9.15 -16.48
N THR A 67 17.52 -8.36 -16.25
CA THR A 67 18.91 -8.85 -16.36
C THR A 67 19.17 -10.02 -15.40
N TYR A 68 18.74 -9.90 -14.15
CA TYR A 68 18.91 -10.97 -13.17
C TYR A 68 18.18 -12.26 -13.59
N ILE A 69 16.93 -12.14 -14.05
CA ILE A 69 16.13 -13.29 -14.52
C ILE A 69 16.79 -13.94 -15.75
N LYS A 70 17.29 -13.16 -16.72
CA LYS A 70 18.03 -13.67 -17.89
C LYS A 70 19.27 -14.44 -17.46
N LYS A 71 20.05 -13.90 -16.52
CA LYS A 71 21.22 -14.58 -15.94
C LYS A 71 20.86 -15.95 -15.37
N LEU A 72 19.82 -16.07 -14.56
CA LEU A 72 19.39 -17.37 -14.01
C LEU A 72 19.03 -18.37 -15.11
N LYS A 73 18.33 -17.91 -16.15
CA LYS A 73 17.95 -18.75 -17.31
C LYS A 73 19.18 -19.18 -18.11
N ASP A 74 20.15 -18.30 -18.31
CA ASP A 74 21.42 -18.60 -18.99
C ASP A 74 22.28 -19.58 -18.19
N GLU A 75 22.18 -19.58 -16.87
CA GLU A 75 22.77 -20.57 -15.97
C GLU A 75 22.03 -21.94 -16.02
N GLY A 76 20.96 -22.05 -16.81
CA GLY A 76 20.16 -23.28 -16.95
C GLY A 76 19.14 -23.49 -15.83
N LYS A 77 18.88 -22.50 -14.99
CA LYS A 77 17.88 -22.60 -13.91
C LYS A 77 16.46 -22.54 -14.46
N THR A 78 15.58 -23.38 -13.94
CA THR A 78 14.14 -23.27 -14.12
C THR A 78 13.62 -22.22 -13.14
N VAL A 79 13.10 -21.10 -13.65
CA VAL A 79 12.61 -19.99 -12.83
C VAL A 79 11.09 -20.06 -12.69
N LEU A 80 10.59 -19.93 -11.47
CA LEU A 80 9.21 -19.60 -11.13
C LEU A 80 9.17 -18.12 -10.75
N LEU A 81 8.58 -17.29 -11.62
CA LEU A 81 8.58 -15.84 -11.48
C LEU A 81 7.22 -15.35 -11.02
N LEU A 82 7.17 -14.74 -9.85
CA LEU A 82 5.96 -14.29 -9.18
C LEU A 82 6.01 -12.79 -8.88
N ASP A 83 4.87 -12.12 -9.00
CA ASP A 83 4.69 -10.75 -8.51
C ASP A 83 3.66 -10.75 -7.39
N ASN A 84 3.91 -9.99 -6.34
CA ASN A 84 3.07 -9.96 -5.13
C ASN A 84 2.28 -8.66 -4.96
N GLY A 85 2.08 -7.90 -6.04
CA GLY A 85 1.24 -6.71 -6.05
C GLY A 85 1.92 -5.42 -5.63
N ASP A 86 1.11 -4.37 -5.48
CA ASP A 86 1.49 -2.97 -5.27
C ASP A 86 2.39 -2.43 -6.38
N SER A 87 1.94 -2.61 -7.60
CA SER A 87 2.64 -2.14 -8.79
C SER A 87 1.98 -0.95 -9.47
N LEU A 88 0.68 -0.69 -9.21
CA LEU A 88 -0.12 0.28 -9.96
C LEU A 88 -0.14 1.70 -9.37
N GLN A 89 0.57 1.97 -8.29
CA GLN A 89 0.66 3.28 -7.64
C GLN A 89 2.13 3.66 -7.43
N GLY A 90 2.47 4.95 -7.44
CA GLY A 90 3.79 5.48 -7.07
C GLY A 90 4.40 6.35 -8.16
N GLN A 91 5.22 5.77 -9.05
CA GLN A 91 5.85 6.54 -10.13
C GLN A 91 4.84 7.03 -11.17
N PRO A 92 5.09 8.20 -11.80
CA PRO A 92 4.30 8.69 -12.92
C PRO A 92 4.10 7.68 -14.05
N THR A 93 4.96 6.68 -14.13
CA THR A 93 4.91 5.59 -15.12
C THR A 93 3.56 4.90 -15.13
N VAL A 94 3.10 4.44 -13.97
CA VAL A 94 1.81 3.73 -13.86
C VAL A 94 0.64 4.70 -13.83
N TYR A 95 0.78 5.85 -13.16
CA TYR A 95 -0.25 6.88 -13.16
C TYR A 95 -0.66 7.32 -14.57
N TYR A 96 0.30 7.47 -15.48
CA TYR A 96 0.05 7.83 -16.87
C TYR A 96 -0.86 6.82 -17.56
N TYR A 97 -0.66 5.53 -17.36
CA TYR A 97 -1.51 4.50 -17.96
C TYR A 97 -2.80 4.24 -17.18
N ASN A 98 -2.81 4.50 -15.88
CA ASN A 98 -4.04 4.42 -15.08
C ASN A 98 -5.06 5.49 -15.48
N PHE A 99 -4.61 6.75 -15.71
CA PHE A 99 -5.51 7.90 -15.72
C PHE A 99 -5.38 8.83 -16.93
N VAL A 100 -4.31 8.73 -17.74
CA VAL A 100 -4.07 9.60 -18.88
C VAL A 100 -4.15 8.84 -20.21
N ALA A 101 -3.33 7.82 -20.40
CA ALA A 101 -3.31 6.98 -21.60
C ALA A 101 -4.20 5.74 -21.45
N THR A 102 -5.42 5.90 -20.97
CA THR A 102 -6.33 4.81 -20.58
C THR A 102 -6.74 3.87 -21.72
N ASN A 103 -6.66 4.33 -22.97
CA ASN A 103 -6.98 3.53 -24.16
C ASN A 103 -5.81 2.70 -24.67
N GLU A 104 -4.58 2.98 -24.22
CA GLU A 104 -3.39 2.20 -24.59
C GLU A 104 -3.28 0.95 -23.73
N PRO A 105 -2.64 -0.15 -24.20
CA PRO A 105 -2.29 -1.26 -23.32
C PRO A 105 -1.55 -0.77 -22.08
N HIS A 106 -1.87 -1.34 -20.93
CA HIS A 106 -1.25 -0.88 -19.69
C HIS A 106 0.19 -1.34 -19.62
N ILE A 107 1.14 -0.43 -19.39
CA ILE A 107 2.58 -0.73 -19.37
C ILE A 107 2.94 -1.87 -18.41
N TRP A 108 2.28 -1.95 -17.24
CA TRP A 108 2.52 -3.02 -16.29
C TRP A 108 2.11 -4.39 -16.86
N SER A 109 0.98 -4.46 -17.55
CA SER A 109 0.54 -5.66 -18.27
C SER A 109 1.56 -6.11 -19.32
N GLU A 110 2.10 -5.15 -20.07
CA GLU A 110 3.11 -5.42 -21.09
C GLU A 110 4.42 -5.92 -20.47
N VAL A 111 4.87 -5.34 -19.35
CA VAL A 111 6.06 -5.77 -18.60
C VAL A 111 5.90 -7.19 -18.05
N LEU A 112 4.78 -7.49 -17.40
CA LEU A 112 4.47 -8.84 -16.91
C LEU A 112 4.48 -9.87 -18.03
N ASN A 113 3.88 -9.54 -19.17
CA ASN A 113 3.84 -10.41 -20.35
C ASN A 113 5.20 -10.59 -21.01
N TYR A 114 6.02 -9.54 -21.10
CA TYR A 114 7.37 -9.58 -21.65
C TYR A 114 8.29 -10.45 -20.81
N MET A 115 8.26 -10.30 -19.50
CA MET A 115 9.10 -11.06 -18.58
C MET A 115 8.61 -12.49 -18.35
N ASN A 116 7.38 -12.83 -18.79
CA ASN A 116 6.69 -14.12 -18.65
C ASN A 116 6.52 -14.50 -17.17
N TYR A 117 5.83 -13.65 -16.41
CA TYR A 117 5.41 -13.98 -15.05
C TYR A 117 4.48 -15.20 -15.03
N ASP A 118 4.64 -16.05 -14.00
CA ASP A 118 3.85 -17.27 -13.83
C ASP A 118 2.55 -17.03 -13.04
N ALA A 119 2.56 -16.10 -12.07
CA ALA A 119 1.38 -15.63 -11.34
C ALA A 119 1.62 -14.24 -10.75
N VAL A 120 0.53 -13.52 -10.50
CA VAL A 120 0.52 -12.14 -9.98
C VAL A 120 -0.46 -12.06 -8.82
N GLY A 121 -0.04 -11.58 -7.65
CA GLY A 121 -0.88 -11.23 -6.52
C GLY A 121 -1.47 -9.82 -6.68
N VAL A 122 -2.51 -9.52 -5.92
CA VAL A 122 -3.11 -8.18 -5.85
C VAL A 122 -2.70 -7.52 -4.54
N GLY A 123 -2.19 -6.27 -4.62
CA GLY A 123 -1.93 -5.42 -3.47
C GLY A 123 -3.00 -4.35 -3.26
N ASN A 124 -2.96 -3.65 -2.12
CA ASN A 124 -3.92 -2.60 -1.79
C ASN A 124 -3.82 -1.40 -2.75
N HIS A 125 -2.63 -1.04 -3.20
CA HIS A 125 -2.43 0.00 -4.19
C HIS A 125 -2.84 -0.42 -5.62
N ASP A 126 -2.95 -1.71 -5.91
CA ASP A 126 -3.55 -2.16 -7.17
C ASP A 126 -5.07 -1.97 -7.13
N VAL A 127 -5.70 -2.20 -5.98
CA VAL A 127 -7.13 -1.91 -5.75
C VAL A 127 -7.39 -0.39 -5.75
N GLU A 128 -6.46 0.42 -5.26
CA GLU A 128 -6.52 1.89 -5.28
C GLU A 128 -6.65 2.46 -6.69
N ALA A 129 -6.11 1.78 -7.70
CA ALA A 129 -6.25 2.19 -9.09
C ALA A 129 -7.71 2.12 -9.62
N GLY A 130 -8.60 1.42 -8.92
CA GLY A 130 -10.04 1.32 -9.23
C GLY A 130 -10.38 0.29 -10.30
N HIS A 131 -11.68 -0.05 -10.37
CA HIS A 131 -12.22 -1.06 -11.31
C HIS A 131 -11.78 -0.88 -12.75
N ASN A 132 -11.75 0.35 -13.25
CA ASN A 132 -11.38 0.61 -14.64
C ASN A 132 -9.95 0.18 -14.96
N VAL A 133 -9.06 0.17 -13.97
CA VAL A 133 -7.65 -0.19 -14.14
C VAL A 133 -7.43 -1.68 -13.88
N TYR A 134 -7.77 -2.19 -12.68
CA TYR A 134 -7.45 -3.59 -12.39
C TYR A 134 -8.26 -4.59 -13.22
N ASP A 135 -9.50 -4.27 -13.63
CA ASP A 135 -10.26 -5.11 -14.56
C ASP A 135 -9.69 -5.12 -15.98
N LYS A 136 -9.02 -4.02 -16.38
CA LYS A 136 -8.25 -3.95 -17.63
C LYS A 136 -7.00 -4.83 -17.53
N ILE A 137 -6.24 -4.73 -16.44
CA ILE A 137 -5.06 -5.57 -16.18
C ILE A 137 -5.39 -7.06 -16.28
N VAL A 138 -6.48 -7.52 -15.63
CA VAL A 138 -6.95 -8.93 -15.71
C VAL A 138 -7.11 -9.41 -17.15
N LYS A 139 -7.56 -8.53 -18.05
CA LYS A 139 -7.80 -8.88 -19.47
C LYS A 139 -6.54 -8.86 -20.32
N GLU A 140 -5.54 -8.07 -19.92
CA GLU A 140 -4.32 -7.84 -20.68
C GLU A 140 -3.19 -8.79 -20.33
N ILE A 141 -3.11 -9.25 -19.06
CA ILE A 141 -2.03 -10.15 -18.60
C ILE A 141 -2.30 -11.61 -18.98
N LYS A 142 -1.22 -12.33 -19.27
CA LYS A 142 -1.26 -13.78 -19.53
C LYS A 142 -1.25 -14.59 -18.23
N ALA A 143 -0.49 -14.13 -17.25
CA ALA A 143 -0.44 -14.73 -15.92
C ALA A 143 -1.79 -14.55 -15.19
N PRO A 144 -2.22 -15.49 -14.34
CA PRO A 144 -3.41 -15.29 -13.52
C PRO A 144 -3.16 -14.21 -12.46
N LEU A 145 -4.11 -13.27 -12.34
CA LEU A 145 -4.19 -12.33 -11.22
C LEU A 145 -4.93 -12.99 -10.06
N LEU A 146 -4.33 -13.00 -8.87
CA LEU A 146 -4.76 -13.82 -7.75
C LEU A 146 -5.10 -12.99 -6.52
N SER A 147 -6.25 -13.26 -5.90
CA SER A 147 -6.57 -12.89 -4.52
C SER A 147 -7.73 -13.72 -4.00
N ALA A 148 -7.53 -14.50 -2.96
CA ALA A 148 -8.54 -15.42 -2.44
C ALA A 148 -9.51 -14.78 -1.45
N ASN A 149 -9.09 -13.71 -0.78
CA ASN A 149 -9.86 -13.03 0.26
C ASN A 149 -10.42 -11.66 -0.15
N LEU A 150 -10.17 -11.19 -1.37
CA LEU A 150 -10.92 -10.08 -1.97
C LEU A 150 -12.14 -10.68 -2.69
N VAL A 151 -13.32 -10.48 -2.14
CA VAL A 151 -14.54 -11.18 -2.53
C VAL A 151 -15.63 -10.23 -3.00
N ASP A 152 -16.50 -10.70 -3.88
CA ASP A 152 -17.77 -10.03 -4.17
C ASP A 152 -18.65 -9.99 -2.91
N GLU A 153 -19.13 -8.82 -2.54
CA GLU A 153 -19.90 -8.62 -1.29
C GLU A 153 -21.16 -9.45 -1.18
N LYS A 154 -21.82 -9.75 -2.32
CA LYS A 154 -23.11 -10.44 -2.35
C LYS A 154 -22.95 -11.95 -2.37
N THR A 155 -22.04 -12.43 -3.24
CA THR A 155 -21.87 -13.88 -3.47
C THR A 155 -20.85 -14.52 -2.54
N LYS A 156 -19.96 -13.70 -1.93
CA LYS A 156 -18.81 -14.14 -1.14
C LYS A 156 -17.83 -15.05 -1.92
N ASN A 157 -17.89 -15.00 -3.23
CA ASN A 157 -16.90 -15.66 -4.07
C ASN A 157 -15.70 -14.72 -4.28
N PRO A 158 -14.47 -15.26 -4.42
CA PRO A 158 -13.31 -14.44 -4.77
C PRO A 158 -13.55 -13.67 -6.07
N TYR A 159 -13.17 -12.41 -6.08
CA TYR A 159 -13.29 -11.56 -7.27
C TYR A 159 -12.25 -11.90 -8.33
N PHE A 160 -11.01 -12.10 -7.90
CA PHE A 160 -9.93 -12.66 -8.70
C PHE A 160 -9.83 -14.17 -8.52
N LYS A 161 -8.96 -14.84 -9.27
CA LYS A 161 -8.70 -16.27 -9.02
C LYS A 161 -8.12 -16.44 -7.61
N PRO A 162 -8.62 -17.38 -6.79
CA PRO A 162 -8.09 -17.56 -5.44
C PRO A 162 -6.70 -18.18 -5.41
N TYR A 163 -6.42 -19.08 -6.34
CA TYR A 163 -5.13 -19.77 -6.50
C TYR A 163 -4.90 -20.18 -7.94
N THR A 164 -3.70 -20.60 -8.23
CA THR A 164 -3.35 -21.24 -9.50
C THR A 164 -2.49 -22.48 -9.27
N ILE A 165 -2.48 -23.37 -10.28
CA ILE A 165 -1.62 -24.54 -10.31
C ILE A 165 -0.65 -24.39 -11.49
N ILE A 166 0.64 -24.58 -11.22
CA ILE A 166 1.71 -24.50 -12.21
C ILE A 166 2.53 -25.78 -12.14
N GLU A 167 2.97 -26.28 -13.28
CA GLU A 167 3.89 -27.41 -13.34
C GLU A 167 5.27 -26.93 -13.78
N LYS A 168 6.30 -27.21 -12.98
CA LYS A 168 7.70 -26.97 -13.28
C LYS A 168 8.49 -28.25 -13.01
N ASN A 169 9.26 -28.71 -13.98
CA ASN A 169 10.11 -29.91 -13.86
C ASN A 169 9.35 -31.17 -13.34
N GLY A 170 8.06 -31.32 -13.68
CA GLY A 170 7.21 -32.41 -13.20
C GLY A 170 6.64 -32.27 -11.80
N VAL A 171 6.91 -31.13 -11.12
CA VAL A 171 6.34 -30.78 -9.80
C VAL A 171 5.09 -29.94 -9.98
N LYS A 172 4.01 -30.30 -9.29
CA LYS A 172 2.74 -29.57 -9.24
C LYS A 172 2.78 -28.54 -8.10
N ILE A 173 2.84 -27.28 -8.45
CA ILE A 173 2.98 -26.14 -7.54
C ILE A 173 1.63 -25.45 -7.40
N ALA A 174 1.10 -25.36 -6.18
CA ALA A 174 -0.06 -24.52 -5.89
C ALA A 174 0.39 -23.17 -5.35
N ILE A 175 -0.17 -22.09 -5.87
CA ILE A 175 0.07 -20.71 -5.41
C ILE A 175 -1.26 -20.15 -4.94
N LEU A 176 -1.40 -19.93 -3.63
CA LEU A 176 -2.54 -19.27 -3.00
C LEU A 176 -2.16 -17.83 -2.69
N SER A 177 -2.95 -16.86 -3.19
CA SER A 177 -2.70 -15.45 -2.92
C SER A 177 -3.74 -14.86 -1.97
N LEU A 178 -3.28 -13.99 -1.07
CA LEU A 178 -4.09 -13.20 -0.15
C LEU A 178 -3.61 -11.75 -0.16
N ILE A 179 -4.56 -10.83 0.01
CA ILE A 179 -4.30 -9.41 0.23
C ILE A 179 -4.53 -9.07 1.72
N GLU A 180 -3.86 -8.05 2.22
CA GLU A 180 -4.14 -7.49 3.54
C GLU A 180 -5.64 -7.12 3.68
N PRO A 181 -6.26 -7.33 4.84
CA PRO A 181 -7.72 -7.20 4.94
C PRO A 181 -8.22 -5.80 5.25
N ALA A 182 -7.33 -4.81 5.42
CA ALA A 182 -7.68 -3.46 5.90
C ALA A 182 -7.89 -2.43 4.79
N ILE A 183 -8.08 -2.85 3.52
CA ILE A 183 -8.29 -1.93 2.39
C ILE A 183 -9.42 -0.93 2.63
N ASP A 184 -10.44 -1.31 3.39
CA ASP A 184 -11.56 -0.45 3.74
C ASP A 184 -11.22 0.67 4.75
N ARG A 185 -10.06 0.59 5.41
CA ARG A 185 -9.50 1.67 6.25
C ARG A 185 -8.60 2.62 5.46
N GLN A 186 -8.16 2.21 4.29
CA GLN A 186 -7.17 2.93 3.49
C GLN A 186 -7.82 3.59 2.26
N LEU A 187 -8.78 2.90 1.63
CA LEU A 187 -9.31 3.26 0.34
C LEU A 187 -10.78 3.71 0.39
N PRO A 188 -11.15 4.71 -0.42
CA PRO A 188 -12.54 5.07 -0.64
C PRO A 188 -13.35 3.92 -1.25
N LYS A 189 -14.57 3.69 -0.78
CA LYS A 189 -15.43 2.59 -1.24
C LYS A 189 -15.66 2.55 -2.75
N VAL A 190 -15.68 3.71 -3.42
CA VAL A 190 -15.88 3.82 -4.87
C VAL A 190 -14.82 3.06 -5.68
N LEU A 191 -13.60 2.89 -5.16
CA LEU A 191 -12.51 2.18 -5.84
C LEU A 191 -12.68 0.66 -5.84
N TYR A 192 -13.39 0.13 -4.86
CA TYR A 192 -13.68 -1.30 -4.72
C TYR A 192 -15.18 -1.55 -4.47
N GLU A 193 -16.05 -0.77 -5.14
CA GLU A 193 -17.50 -0.93 -5.02
C GLU A 193 -17.94 -2.36 -5.32
N GLY A 194 -18.78 -2.94 -4.44
CA GLY A 194 -19.23 -4.32 -4.55
C GLY A 194 -18.21 -5.37 -4.07
N LEU A 195 -17.04 -4.95 -3.59
CA LEU A 195 -16.01 -5.85 -3.06
C LEU A 195 -15.83 -5.67 -1.54
N ALA A 196 -15.38 -6.74 -0.90
CA ALA A 196 -15.00 -6.75 0.51
C ALA A 196 -13.79 -7.68 0.73
N THR A 197 -13.05 -7.46 1.79
CA THR A 197 -11.98 -8.37 2.23
C THR A 197 -12.49 -9.33 3.29
N GLU A 198 -12.06 -10.60 3.22
CA GLU A 198 -12.23 -11.60 4.27
C GLU A 198 -10.95 -11.70 5.12
N ASP A 199 -11.08 -12.22 6.35
CA ASP A 199 -9.94 -12.52 7.21
C ASP A 199 -8.93 -13.45 6.52
N MET A 200 -7.63 -13.13 6.63
CA MET A 200 -6.57 -13.89 5.95
C MET A 200 -6.44 -15.31 6.46
N VAL A 201 -6.55 -15.52 7.78
CA VAL A 201 -6.40 -16.85 8.39
C VAL A 201 -7.57 -17.76 8.02
N GLU A 202 -8.80 -17.26 8.11
CA GLU A 202 -10.00 -18.03 7.76
C GLU A 202 -10.06 -18.32 6.25
N SER A 203 -9.69 -17.35 5.41
CA SER A 203 -9.60 -17.55 3.97
C SER A 203 -8.50 -18.58 3.61
N ALA A 204 -7.33 -18.50 4.25
CA ALA A 204 -6.26 -19.48 4.07
C ALA A 204 -6.70 -20.90 4.44
N LYS A 205 -7.35 -21.09 5.60
CA LYS A 205 -7.90 -22.41 6.02
C LYS A 205 -8.84 -23.00 4.98
N LYS A 206 -9.79 -22.19 4.49
CA LYS A 206 -10.77 -22.57 3.46
C LYS A 206 -10.09 -23.01 2.17
N TRP A 207 -9.14 -22.23 1.68
CA TRP A 207 -8.55 -22.48 0.37
C TRP A 207 -7.46 -23.55 0.39
N ILE A 208 -6.67 -23.67 1.46
CA ILE A 208 -5.72 -24.79 1.63
C ILE A 208 -6.45 -26.13 1.63
N LYS A 209 -7.58 -26.22 2.33
CA LYS A 209 -8.43 -27.42 2.30
C LYS A 209 -8.87 -27.74 0.87
N THR A 210 -9.40 -26.74 0.17
CA THR A 210 -9.87 -26.87 -1.22
C THR A 210 -8.75 -27.32 -2.17
N ILE A 211 -7.55 -26.70 -2.06
CA ILE A 211 -6.39 -27.03 -2.88
C ILE A 211 -5.95 -28.48 -2.64
N LYS A 212 -5.83 -28.89 -1.38
CA LYS A 212 -5.42 -30.27 -1.05
C LYS A 212 -6.41 -31.30 -1.56
N GLU A 213 -7.72 -31.06 -1.41
CA GLU A 213 -8.77 -32.00 -1.80
C GLU A 213 -8.91 -32.11 -3.34
N LYS A 214 -8.77 -31.00 -4.07
CA LYS A 214 -9.03 -30.98 -5.51
C LYS A 214 -7.76 -31.18 -6.35
N GLU A 215 -6.65 -30.61 -5.90
CA GLU A 215 -5.46 -30.47 -6.72
C GLU A 215 -4.35 -31.44 -6.35
N SER A 216 -4.24 -31.84 -5.08
CA SER A 216 -3.14 -32.67 -4.58
C SER A 216 -1.76 -32.16 -5.04
N PRO A 217 -1.39 -30.91 -4.70
CA PRO A 217 -0.12 -30.35 -5.12
C PRO A 217 1.07 -30.99 -4.40
N ASP A 218 2.25 -30.88 -4.99
CA ASP A 218 3.53 -31.34 -4.41
C ASP A 218 4.12 -30.32 -3.46
N ILE A 219 3.87 -29.02 -3.74
CA ILE A 219 4.31 -27.86 -2.94
C ILE A 219 3.22 -26.79 -2.95
N VAL A 220 3.07 -26.10 -1.83
CA VAL A 220 2.11 -24.99 -1.69
C VAL A 220 2.86 -23.71 -1.28
N ILE A 221 2.75 -22.69 -2.11
CA ILE A 221 3.31 -21.36 -1.90
C ILE A 221 2.19 -20.40 -1.48
N GLY A 222 2.38 -19.69 -0.36
CA GLY A 222 1.59 -18.50 -0.04
C GLY A 222 2.20 -17.28 -0.75
N LEU A 223 1.40 -16.53 -1.48
CA LEU A 223 1.78 -15.27 -2.13
C LEU A 223 0.90 -14.16 -1.50
N PHE A 224 1.39 -13.56 -0.42
CA PHE A 224 0.57 -12.71 0.43
C PHE A 224 1.01 -11.25 0.36
N HIS A 225 0.15 -10.41 -0.21
CA HIS A 225 0.34 -8.97 -0.11
C HIS A 225 -0.13 -8.47 1.25
N ALA A 226 0.66 -8.75 2.27
CA ALA A 226 0.51 -8.36 3.67
C ALA A 226 1.87 -8.50 4.35
N GLY A 227 2.18 -7.62 5.30
CA GLY A 227 3.42 -7.69 6.06
C GLY A 227 3.46 -8.91 7.00
N ALA A 228 4.64 -9.19 7.52
CA ALA A 228 4.86 -10.28 8.47
C ALA A 228 5.01 -9.84 9.93
N ASN A 229 5.19 -8.56 10.19
CA ASN A 229 5.31 -8.00 11.54
C ASN A 229 3.96 -7.60 12.10
N TYR A 230 3.37 -8.42 12.96
CA TYR A 230 2.02 -8.23 13.54
C TYR A 230 1.99 -7.72 14.99
N THR A 231 3.08 -7.16 15.50
CA THR A 231 3.24 -6.82 16.92
C THR A 231 2.25 -5.81 17.48
N GLU A 232 1.69 -4.94 16.66
CA GLU A 232 0.86 -3.83 17.09
C GLU A 232 -0.64 -4.14 17.04
N ASP A 233 -1.07 -5.08 16.22
CA ASP A 233 -2.47 -5.47 16.08
C ASP A 233 -2.61 -7.00 16.12
N LYS A 234 -3.09 -7.52 17.26
CA LYS A 234 -3.23 -8.97 17.49
C LYS A 234 -4.53 -9.55 16.94
N GLU A 235 -5.45 -8.72 16.47
CA GLU A 235 -6.65 -9.17 15.82
C GLU A 235 -6.29 -9.64 14.40
N THR A 236 -6.63 -10.86 14.05
CA THR A 236 -6.38 -11.41 12.71
C THR A 236 -7.16 -10.67 11.65
N PHE A 237 -8.37 -10.25 11.95
CA PHE A 237 -9.19 -9.48 11.05
C PHE A 237 -8.74 -8.01 11.01
N LYS A 238 -8.48 -7.49 9.81
CA LYS A 238 -7.97 -6.15 9.54
C LYS A 238 -6.55 -5.85 10.05
N ASN A 239 -5.77 -6.89 10.29
CA ASN A 239 -4.34 -6.77 10.51
C ASN A 239 -3.60 -6.77 9.16
N GLU A 240 -3.02 -5.64 8.80
CA GLU A 240 -2.26 -5.44 7.55
C GLU A 240 -0.99 -6.31 7.47
N ASN A 241 -0.54 -6.86 8.60
CA ASN A 241 0.70 -7.62 8.73
C ASN A 241 0.46 -9.06 9.17
N ALA A 242 -0.63 -9.69 8.71
CA ALA A 242 -1.08 -10.99 9.19
C ALA A 242 -0.38 -12.21 8.54
N SER A 243 0.58 -12.04 7.63
CA SER A 243 1.19 -13.17 6.89
C SER A 243 1.84 -14.20 7.82
N GLN A 244 2.56 -13.76 8.84
CA GLN A 244 3.14 -14.69 9.83
C GLN A 244 2.08 -15.38 10.69
N LEU A 245 0.98 -14.70 11.04
CA LEU A 245 -0.16 -15.32 11.74
C LEU A 245 -0.78 -16.44 10.91
N VAL A 246 -0.92 -16.25 9.59
CA VAL A 246 -1.38 -17.32 8.69
C VAL A 246 -0.44 -18.51 8.76
N ALA A 247 0.89 -18.31 8.68
CA ALA A 247 1.87 -19.38 8.79
C ALA A 247 1.76 -20.15 10.12
N GLU A 248 1.52 -19.44 11.22
CA GLU A 248 1.44 -19.99 12.57
C GLU A 248 0.10 -20.68 12.89
N GLN A 249 -0.97 -20.33 12.17
CA GLN A 249 -2.33 -20.82 12.46
C GLN A 249 -2.92 -21.77 11.39
N VAL A 250 -2.23 -21.91 10.24
CA VAL A 250 -2.73 -22.71 9.12
C VAL A 250 -1.67 -23.71 8.66
N ASP A 251 -2.04 -25.00 8.71
CA ASP A 251 -1.22 -26.06 8.16
C ASP A 251 -1.36 -26.18 6.63
N GLY A 252 -0.23 -26.34 5.95
CA GLY A 252 -0.26 -26.72 4.56
C GLY A 252 0.54 -25.87 3.62
N PHE A 253 1.09 -24.78 4.08
CA PHE A 253 2.09 -24.01 3.34
C PHE A 253 3.49 -24.61 3.50
N ASP A 254 4.28 -24.56 2.44
CA ASP A 254 5.68 -24.95 2.43
C ASP A 254 6.58 -23.72 2.56
N ILE A 255 6.16 -22.60 1.99
CA ILE A 255 6.84 -21.30 2.00
C ILE A 255 5.81 -20.18 1.85
N ILE A 256 6.07 -19.02 2.43
CA ILE A 256 5.25 -17.81 2.24
C ILE A 256 6.13 -16.68 1.71
N LEU A 257 5.63 -16.02 0.66
CA LEU A 257 6.18 -14.80 0.07
C LEU A 257 5.32 -13.62 0.52
N VAL A 258 5.95 -12.51 0.93
CA VAL A 258 5.26 -11.37 1.55
C VAL A 258 5.63 -10.03 0.91
N GLY A 259 4.69 -9.10 0.88
CA GLY A 259 4.85 -7.72 0.44
C GLY A 259 4.32 -6.72 1.45
N HIS A 260 3.91 -5.53 0.99
CA HIS A 260 3.20 -4.48 1.72
C HIS A 260 4.05 -3.72 2.75
N ASP A 261 4.81 -4.36 3.62
CA ASP A 261 5.59 -3.71 4.68
C ASP A 261 6.93 -3.12 4.20
N HIS A 262 7.32 -3.37 2.96
CA HIS A 262 8.56 -2.91 2.33
C HIS A 262 9.84 -3.30 3.07
N GLN A 263 9.83 -4.35 3.89
CA GLN A 263 10.92 -4.66 4.83
C GLN A 263 11.74 -5.83 4.38
N GLY A 264 11.98 -6.31 3.36
CA GLY A 264 12.84 -7.43 3.00
C GLY A 264 12.88 -8.58 4.03
N TRP A 265 12.46 -9.79 3.66
CA TRP A 265 12.43 -10.98 4.50
C TRP A 265 13.27 -12.09 3.86
N SER A 266 14.07 -12.79 4.65
CA SER A 266 15.08 -13.74 4.16
C SER A 266 15.00 -15.14 4.81
N GLY A 267 13.79 -15.64 5.03
CA GLY A 267 13.54 -16.99 5.51
C GLY A 267 13.12 -17.09 6.99
N LEU A 268 13.26 -16.01 7.75
CA LEU A 268 12.87 -15.94 9.16
C LEU A 268 11.71 -14.96 9.35
N GLY A 269 10.88 -15.22 10.34
CA GLY A 269 9.81 -14.32 10.76
C GLY A 269 10.26 -13.34 11.85
N TYR A 270 9.32 -12.51 12.26
CA TYR A 270 9.50 -11.51 13.30
C TYR A 270 9.33 -12.12 14.71
N ASP A 271 10.26 -11.80 15.59
CA ASP A 271 10.20 -12.17 17.00
C ASP A 271 9.73 -10.96 17.82
N GLU A 272 8.52 -11.06 18.39
CA GLU A 272 7.92 -10.01 19.20
C GLU A 272 8.74 -9.66 20.44
N THR A 273 9.49 -10.62 20.99
CA THR A 273 10.28 -10.42 22.21
C THR A 273 11.55 -9.63 21.92
N THR A 274 12.28 -10.04 20.88
CA THR A 274 13.54 -9.40 20.49
C THR A 274 13.37 -8.20 19.58
N LYS A 275 12.17 -8.02 19.00
CA LYS A 275 11.87 -7.02 17.97
C LYS A 275 12.74 -7.15 16.71
N GLN A 276 13.13 -8.39 16.37
CA GLN A 276 14.02 -8.69 15.23
C GLN A 276 13.46 -9.81 14.35
N LYS A 277 13.96 -9.92 13.13
CA LYS A 277 13.61 -10.97 12.15
C LYS A 277 14.45 -12.22 12.40
N THR A 278 14.24 -12.87 13.54
CA THR A 278 15.07 -14.01 14.01
C THR A 278 14.25 -15.26 14.31
N LYS A 279 12.92 -15.19 14.21
CA LYS A 279 12.02 -16.27 14.60
C LYS A 279 11.93 -17.34 13.51
N GLU A 280 12.19 -18.60 13.88
CA GLU A 280 11.76 -19.74 13.07
C GLU A 280 10.25 -19.88 13.17
N VAL A 281 9.54 -19.65 12.06
CA VAL A 281 8.08 -19.71 12.02
C VAL A 281 7.62 -21.16 11.82
N LYS A 282 6.69 -21.63 12.66
CA LYS A 282 6.16 -22.98 12.62
C LYS A 282 4.66 -23.00 12.49
N SER A 283 4.16 -23.86 11.61
CA SER A 283 2.74 -24.16 11.50
C SER A 283 2.22 -24.92 12.72
N PRO A 284 0.90 -25.08 12.89
CA PRO A 284 0.32 -25.85 14.00
C PRO A 284 0.84 -27.29 14.10
N SER A 285 1.20 -27.94 12.99
CA SER A 285 1.81 -29.27 12.96
C SER A 285 3.30 -29.31 13.32
N GLY A 286 3.92 -28.12 13.55
CA GLY A 286 5.33 -27.98 13.86
C GLY A 286 6.26 -27.92 12.64
N LYS A 287 5.72 -27.90 11.42
CA LYS A 287 6.48 -27.73 10.19
C LYS A 287 7.03 -26.30 10.12
N VAL A 288 8.31 -26.16 9.79
CA VAL A 288 8.93 -24.85 9.52
C VAL A 288 8.39 -24.29 8.20
N VAL A 289 7.94 -23.04 8.22
CA VAL A 289 7.44 -22.29 7.06
C VAL A 289 8.30 -21.04 6.90
N PRO A 290 9.29 -21.04 6.00
CA PRO A 290 10.13 -19.86 5.78
C PRO A 290 9.32 -18.72 5.15
N ILE A 291 9.65 -17.47 5.54
CA ILE A 291 9.01 -16.25 5.05
C ILE A 291 10.05 -15.44 4.28
N PHE A 292 9.77 -15.16 3.00
CA PHE A 292 10.59 -14.29 2.17
C PHE A 292 9.75 -13.12 1.65
N GLY A 293 10.39 -12.00 1.35
CA GLY A 293 9.72 -10.85 0.76
C GLY A 293 10.71 -9.78 0.32
N GLY A 294 10.35 -9.04 -0.72
CA GLY A 294 11.19 -8.02 -1.31
C GLY A 294 11.20 -6.69 -0.54
N VAL A 295 11.99 -5.75 -1.05
CA VAL A 295 11.97 -4.34 -0.66
C VAL A 295 11.44 -3.54 -1.85
N ASN A 296 10.60 -2.57 -1.57
CA ASN A 296 9.90 -1.79 -2.61
C ASN A 296 10.83 -1.16 -3.66
N ALA A 297 10.26 -0.78 -4.81
CA ALA A 297 10.94 -0.18 -5.96
C ALA A 297 12.07 -1.06 -6.53
N ALA A 298 11.88 -2.36 -6.52
CA ALA A 298 12.83 -3.38 -7.00
C ALA A 298 14.23 -3.28 -6.36
N ARG A 299 14.38 -2.69 -5.16
CA ARG A 299 15.72 -2.54 -4.53
C ARG A 299 16.34 -3.86 -4.13
N PHE A 300 15.55 -4.70 -3.50
CA PHE A 300 15.94 -6.06 -3.16
C PHE A 300 14.80 -7.00 -3.50
N ILE A 301 15.10 -8.09 -4.20
CA ILE A 301 14.13 -9.12 -4.55
C ILE A 301 14.58 -10.48 -3.97
N PRO A 302 13.69 -11.29 -3.40
CA PRO A 302 14.05 -12.63 -2.95
C PRO A 302 14.26 -13.55 -4.14
N SER A 303 15.34 -14.34 -4.06
CA SER A 303 15.64 -15.44 -4.97
C SER A 303 15.89 -16.68 -4.14
N ILE A 304 15.07 -17.72 -4.35
CA ILE A 304 15.01 -18.90 -3.49
C ILE A 304 15.22 -20.16 -4.33
N ASP A 305 16.34 -20.81 -4.17
CA ASP A 305 16.59 -22.13 -4.73
C ASP A 305 15.79 -23.18 -3.94
N VAL A 306 14.94 -23.91 -4.63
CA VAL A 306 14.12 -24.99 -4.11
C VAL A 306 14.71 -26.31 -4.59
N SER A 307 15.00 -27.22 -3.65
CA SER A 307 15.41 -28.58 -3.92
C SER A 307 14.38 -29.55 -3.34
N MET A 308 13.91 -30.47 -4.15
CA MET A 308 12.85 -31.43 -3.79
C MET A 308 13.29 -32.84 -4.15
N ILE A 309 13.16 -33.77 -3.19
CA ILE A 309 13.43 -35.20 -3.40
C ILE A 309 12.22 -36.00 -2.92
N TYR A 310 11.64 -36.82 -3.79
CA TYR A 310 10.53 -37.71 -3.42
C TYR A 310 11.05 -39.05 -2.93
N THR A 311 10.88 -39.30 -1.63
CA THR A 311 11.32 -40.55 -0.98
C THR A 311 10.29 -41.00 0.05
N ASN A 312 10.10 -42.30 0.20
CA ASN A 312 9.19 -42.86 1.22
C ASN A 312 7.76 -42.30 1.14
N ASN A 313 7.26 -42.08 -0.08
CA ASN A 313 5.92 -41.50 -0.36
C ASN A 313 5.73 -40.07 0.18
N ALA A 314 6.80 -39.29 0.36
CA ALA A 314 6.77 -37.90 0.78
C ALA A 314 7.86 -37.08 0.07
N TRP A 315 7.63 -35.79 -0.05
CA TRP A 315 8.62 -34.83 -0.51
C TRP A 315 9.49 -34.34 0.66
N ASP A 316 10.80 -34.42 0.50
CA ASP A 316 11.78 -33.64 1.28
C ASP A 316 12.06 -32.36 0.50
N ILE A 317 11.63 -31.20 1.04
CA ILE A 317 11.72 -29.90 0.39
C ILE A 317 12.67 -29.01 1.16
N LYS A 318 13.63 -28.43 0.49
CA LYS A 318 14.61 -27.51 1.07
C LYS A 318 14.57 -26.18 0.33
N PHE A 319 14.66 -25.11 1.11
CA PHE A 319 14.70 -23.74 0.63
C PHE A 319 16.04 -23.11 1.00
N LYS A 320 16.70 -22.51 0.02
CA LYS A 320 17.88 -21.67 0.24
C LYS A 320 17.67 -20.36 -0.50
N GLY A 321 17.38 -19.29 0.23
CA GLY A 321 17.07 -18.00 -0.36
C GLY A 321 17.95 -16.88 0.13
N GLU A 322 18.06 -15.84 -0.67
CA GLU A 322 18.73 -14.60 -0.37
C GLU A 322 17.97 -13.41 -0.96
N LEU A 323 18.23 -12.23 -0.44
CA LEU A 323 17.75 -10.97 -1.02
C LEU A 323 18.80 -10.45 -2.00
N ILE A 324 18.44 -10.39 -3.26
CA ILE A 324 19.28 -9.91 -4.35
C ILE A 324 19.23 -8.38 -4.39
N ASP A 325 20.36 -7.74 -4.22
CA ASP A 325 20.56 -6.32 -4.45
C ASP A 325 20.53 -6.04 -5.95
N VAL A 326 19.40 -5.54 -6.45
CA VAL A 326 19.15 -5.32 -7.87
C VAL A 326 20.07 -4.25 -8.46
N SER A 327 20.54 -3.31 -7.63
CA SER A 327 21.45 -2.24 -8.05
C SER A 327 22.82 -2.74 -8.56
N LYS A 328 23.16 -3.99 -8.32
CA LYS A 328 24.40 -4.63 -8.81
C LYS A 328 24.33 -5.11 -10.24
N TYR A 329 23.16 -5.01 -10.89
CA TYR A 329 22.94 -5.45 -12.26
C TYR A 329 22.74 -4.25 -13.18
N GLU A 330 23.33 -4.31 -14.37
CA GLU A 330 23.04 -3.35 -15.42
C GLU A 330 21.61 -3.53 -15.92
N ALA A 331 20.98 -2.43 -16.34
CA ALA A 331 19.66 -2.48 -16.92
C ALA A 331 19.66 -3.26 -18.25
N ASP A 332 18.69 -4.14 -18.44
CA ASP A 332 18.54 -4.93 -19.65
C ASP A 332 18.24 -4.04 -20.86
N LYS A 333 19.19 -4.00 -21.80
CA LYS A 333 19.07 -3.17 -22.99
C LYS A 333 17.87 -3.55 -23.86
N GLU A 334 17.59 -4.83 -24.04
CA GLU A 334 16.47 -5.30 -24.86
C GLU A 334 15.14 -4.90 -24.22
N PHE A 335 15.03 -4.99 -22.90
CA PHE A 335 13.89 -4.48 -22.14
C PHE A 335 13.70 -2.97 -22.38
N LEU A 336 14.77 -2.19 -22.23
CA LEU A 336 14.72 -0.75 -22.43
C LEU A 336 14.35 -0.37 -23.86
N ASP A 337 14.91 -1.05 -24.86
CA ASP A 337 14.59 -0.84 -26.27
C ASP A 337 13.10 -1.16 -26.58
N ASN A 338 12.57 -2.23 -25.97
CA ASN A 338 11.17 -2.63 -26.14
C ASN A 338 10.18 -1.59 -25.59
N PHE A 339 10.53 -0.94 -24.46
CA PHE A 339 9.66 0.03 -23.79
C PHE A 339 10.08 1.50 -24.00
N ASP A 340 10.98 1.81 -24.94
CA ASP A 340 11.51 3.16 -25.18
C ASP A 340 10.41 4.16 -25.57
N SER A 341 9.43 3.74 -26.38
CA SER A 341 8.29 4.57 -26.75
C SER A 341 7.45 4.99 -25.53
N SER A 342 7.19 4.05 -24.63
CA SER A 342 6.47 4.29 -23.38
C SER A 342 7.25 5.23 -22.46
N LYS A 343 8.55 5.00 -22.29
CA LYS A 343 9.42 5.89 -21.51
C LYS A 343 9.35 7.33 -22.01
N LYS A 344 9.46 7.52 -23.33
CA LYS A 344 9.41 8.85 -23.98
C LYS A 344 8.05 9.53 -23.82
N ALA A 345 6.96 8.79 -23.93
CA ALA A 345 5.61 9.32 -23.74
C ALA A 345 5.42 9.84 -22.31
N ILE A 346 5.82 9.05 -21.31
CA ILE A 346 5.78 9.44 -19.90
C ILE A 346 6.66 10.66 -19.65
N GLN A 347 7.91 10.65 -20.15
CA GLN A 347 8.85 11.75 -19.97
C GLN A 347 8.31 13.05 -20.57
N THR A 348 7.68 12.98 -21.73
CA THR A 348 7.04 14.14 -22.38
C THR A 348 5.91 14.68 -21.52
N TRP A 349 5.06 13.79 -21.00
CA TRP A 349 3.91 14.17 -20.19
C TRP A 349 4.34 14.81 -18.87
N VAL A 350 5.27 14.19 -18.11
CA VAL A 350 5.70 14.72 -16.81
C VAL A 350 6.50 16.02 -16.92
N SER A 351 7.12 16.26 -18.09
CA SER A 351 7.91 17.47 -18.35
C SER A 351 7.06 18.66 -18.81
N ARG A 352 5.76 18.45 -19.04
CA ARG A 352 4.84 19.49 -19.50
C ARG A 352 4.73 20.60 -18.47
N ASP A 353 4.92 21.85 -18.93
CA ASP A 353 4.74 23.05 -18.12
C ASP A 353 3.23 23.25 -17.87
N ILE A 354 2.84 23.44 -16.61
CA ILE A 354 1.44 23.64 -16.19
C ILE A 354 1.20 25.01 -15.53
N GLY A 355 2.23 25.73 -15.15
CA GLY A 355 2.10 27.06 -14.54
C GLY A 355 3.41 27.68 -14.12
N ASN A 356 3.34 28.78 -13.38
CA ASN A 356 4.49 29.48 -12.80
C ASN A 356 4.19 29.90 -11.37
N LEU A 357 5.23 29.83 -10.50
CA LEU A 357 5.19 30.31 -9.12
C LEU A 357 6.17 31.46 -8.90
N ASN A 358 5.75 32.49 -8.19
CA ASN A 358 6.62 33.55 -7.66
C ASN A 358 7.15 33.23 -6.26
N THR A 359 6.53 32.24 -5.58
CA THR A 359 6.84 31.87 -4.20
C THR A 359 7.39 30.45 -4.17
N LYS A 360 8.59 30.27 -3.57
CA LYS A 360 9.09 28.92 -3.28
C LYS A 360 8.27 28.30 -2.16
N LEU A 361 7.82 27.05 -2.35
CA LEU A 361 7.08 26.27 -1.36
C LEU A 361 7.94 25.10 -0.90
N THR A 362 8.11 24.96 0.41
CA THR A 362 8.85 23.86 1.02
C THR A 362 8.06 23.26 2.16
N SER A 363 8.06 21.94 2.27
CA SER A 363 7.38 21.26 3.37
C SER A 363 8.18 21.27 4.68
N ASP A 364 9.47 21.57 4.66
CA ASP A 364 10.30 21.63 5.86
C ASP A 364 9.84 22.70 6.86
N ASP A 365 9.43 23.88 6.39
CA ASP A 365 8.82 24.90 7.26
C ASP A 365 7.49 24.45 7.84
N ALA A 366 6.71 23.69 7.07
CA ALA A 366 5.42 23.17 7.50
C ALA A 366 5.50 22.24 8.73
N MET A 367 6.65 21.61 8.95
CA MET A 367 6.86 20.72 10.12
C MET A 367 6.80 21.45 11.46
N PHE A 368 6.98 22.78 11.47
CA PHE A 368 7.14 23.55 12.70
C PHE A 368 6.04 24.59 12.93
N GLY A 369 5.05 24.67 12.04
CA GLY A 369 3.96 25.63 12.18
C GLY A 369 3.36 26.09 10.85
N ASP A 370 2.70 27.25 10.87
CA ASP A 370 2.13 27.86 9.66
C ASP A 370 3.19 28.18 8.62
N SER A 371 2.92 27.83 7.36
CA SER A 371 3.86 27.93 6.26
C SER A 371 3.19 28.33 4.95
N TYR A 372 3.96 28.80 3.99
CA TYR A 372 3.47 29.01 2.63
C TYR A 372 2.97 27.72 2.00
N PHE A 373 3.61 26.60 2.30
CA PHE A 373 3.23 25.27 1.78
C PHE A 373 1.82 24.87 2.22
N LEU A 374 1.56 24.87 3.54
CA LEU A 374 0.23 24.52 4.08
C LEU A 374 -0.84 25.53 3.64
N SER A 375 -0.52 26.82 3.65
CA SER A 375 -1.42 27.88 3.18
C SER A 375 -1.82 27.67 1.71
N PHE A 376 -0.89 27.22 0.87
CA PHE A 376 -1.17 26.89 -0.53
C PHE A 376 -2.12 25.69 -0.66
N ILE A 377 -1.88 24.62 0.08
CA ILE A 377 -2.76 23.42 0.06
C ILE A 377 -4.17 23.79 0.53
N HIS A 378 -4.31 24.50 1.65
CA HIS A 378 -5.62 24.97 2.12
C HIS A 378 -6.36 25.81 1.08
N LYS A 379 -5.64 26.74 0.40
CA LYS A 379 -6.24 27.54 -0.67
C LYS A 379 -6.72 26.69 -1.83
N LEU A 380 -5.94 25.67 -2.24
CA LEU A 380 -6.35 24.74 -3.28
C LEU A 380 -7.60 23.95 -2.86
N GLU A 381 -7.65 23.44 -1.64
CA GLU A 381 -8.79 22.68 -1.12
C GLU A 381 -10.07 23.52 -1.08
N PHE A 382 -10.01 24.76 -0.62
CA PHE A 382 -11.16 25.70 -0.68
C PHE A 382 -11.59 25.94 -2.13
N THR A 383 -10.63 26.12 -3.04
CA THR A 383 -10.91 26.38 -4.45
C THR A 383 -11.55 25.17 -5.13
N ILE A 384 -11.01 23.97 -4.94
CA ILE A 384 -11.54 22.71 -5.48
C ILE A 384 -12.95 22.45 -4.93
N ALA A 385 -13.18 22.63 -3.63
CA ALA A 385 -14.51 22.50 -3.05
C ALA A 385 -15.53 23.42 -3.75
N LYS A 386 -15.14 24.67 -3.98
CA LYS A 386 -16.03 25.68 -4.61
C LYS A 386 -16.22 25.44 -6.10
N GLU A 387 -15.16 25.29 -6.87
CA GLU A 387 -15.18 25.27 -8.33
C GLU A 387 -15.63 23.92 -8.89
N GLU A 388 -15.17 22.81 -8.29
CA GLU A 388 -15.44 21.46 -8.81
C GLU A 388 -16.65 20.79 -8.14
N LEU A 389 -16.87 21.02 -6.83
CA LEU A 389 -17.98 20.40 -6.11
C LEU A 389 -19.17 21.35 -5.86
N GLY A 390 -19.00 22.66 -6.11
CA GLY A 390 -20.03 23.67 -5.87
C GLY A 390 -20.32 23.93 -4.39
N GLU A 391 -19.37 23.63 -3.51
CA GLU A 391 -19.53 23.70 -2.07
C GLU A 391 -18.66 24.81 -1.46
N ASP A 392 -19.29 25.69 -0.68
CA ASP A 392 -18.56 26.57 0.22
C ASP A 392 -18.27 25.79 1.51
N VAL A 393 -16.99 25.58 1.81
CA VAL A 393 -16.57 24.88 3.03
C VAL A 393 -16.09 25.86 4.09
N ASP A 394 -16.34 25.55 5.35
CA ASP A 394 -15.97 26.37 6.49
C ASP A 394 -14.51 26.16 6.92
N VAL A 395 -14.03 24.92 6.76
CA VAL A 395 -12.74 24.44 7.28
C VAL A 395 -12.08 23.54 6.25
N SER A 396 -10.74 23.57 6.15
CA SER A 396 -9.96 22.57 5.42
C SER A 396 -8.91 21.93 6.33
N PHE A 397 -8.67 20.62 6.14
CA PHE A 397 -7.62 19.88 6.82
C PHE A 397 -6.52 19.49 5.83
N ALA A 398 -5.28 19.92 6.09
CA ALA A 398 -4.14 19.65 5.24
C ALA A 398 -2.89 19.27 6.04
N ALA A 399 -2.16 18.27 5.52
CA ALA A 399 -0.90 17.81 6.09
C ALA A 399 0.26 18.01 5.10
N PRO A 400 1.51 18.16 5.57
CA PRO A 400 2.68 18.05 4.72
C PRO A 400 2.92 16.58 4.37
N LEU A 401 2.34 16.13 3.25
CA LEU A 401 2.27 14.73 2.83
C LEU A 401 3.64 14.10 2.55
N SER A 402 4.64 14.93 2.21
CA SER A 402 6.05 14.56 2.12
C SER A 402 6.88 15.56 2.94
N LYS A 403 7.86 15.06 3.69
CA LYS A 403 8.80 15.94 4.42
C LYS A 403 9.77 16.68 3.50
N ASP A 404 9.97 16.19 2.28
CA ASP A 404 10.98 16.66 1.34
C ASP A 404 10.37 17.36 0.10
N ALA A 405 9.07 17.71 0.15
CA ALA A 405 8.42 18.38 -0.97
C ALA A 405 8.94 19.81 -1.17
N VAL A 406 9.31 20.12 -2.41
CA VAL A 406 9.79 21.44 -2.81
C VAL A 406 9.19 21.81 -4.16
N LEU A 407 8.46 22.93 -4.21
CA LEU A 407 8.15 23.63 -5.47
C LEU A 407 8.96 24.92 -5.52
N ASN A 408 9.87 24.98 -6.49
CA ASN A 408 10.69 26.19 -6.66
C ASN A 408 9.87 27.31 -7.31
N ASN A 409 10.28 28.55 -7.12
CA ASN A 409 9.81 29.68 -7.93
C ASN A 409 10.23 29.46 -9.40
N GLY A 410 9.38 29.88 -10.34
CA GLY A 410 9.53 29.68 -11.78
C GLY A 410 8.52 28.69 -12.33
N VAL A 411 8.90 27.96 -13.37
CA VAL A 411 8.04 27.01 -14.07
C VAL A 411 7.66 25.84 -13.19
N VAL A 412 6.38 25.54 -13.15
CA VAL A 412 5.81 24.34 -12.49
C VAL A 412 5.45 23.32 -13.56
N ARG A 413 5.83 22.07 -13.34
CA ARG A 413 5.60 20.95 -14.27
C ARG A 413 4.70 19.88 -13.66
N VAL A 414 4.16 19.02 -14.50
CA VAL A 414 3.35 17.87 -14.04
C VAL A 414 4.12 17.05 -12.99
N ARG A 415 5.42 16.79 -13.19
CA ARG A 415 6.25 16.02 -12.23
C ARG A 415 6.28 16.62 -10.82
N ASP A 416 6.20 17.95 -10.72
CA ASP A 416 6.26 18.64 -9.43
C ASP A 416 5.05 18.32 -8.56
N MET A 417 3.94 17.95 -9.19
CA MET A 417 2.70 17.56 -8.48
C MET A 417 2.83 16.23 -7.76
N PHE A 418 3.68 15.34 -8.24
CA PHE A 418 3.99 14.08 -7.56
C PHE A 418 4.86 14.29 -6.31
N SER A 419 5.69 15.33 -6.30
CA SER A 419 6.44 15.76 -5.10
C SER A 419 5.53 16.47 -4.10
N LEU A 420 4.64 17.32 -4.59
CA LEU A 420 3.69 18.08 -3.77
C LEU A 420 2.65 17.18 -3.11
N TYR A 421 2.07 16.28 -3.91
CA TYR A 421 0.99 15.37 -3.51
C TYR A 421 1.29 13.94 -3.97
N PRO A 422 2.06 13.15 -3.19
CA PRO A 422 2.54 11.83 -3.63
C PRO A 422 1.45 10.74 -3.66
N TYR A 423 0.33 10.94 -2.97
CA TYR A 423 -0.75 9.95 -2.84
C TYR A 423 -1.90 10.22 -3.81
N GLU A 424 -2.64 9.18 -4.20
CA GLU A 424 -3.79 9.24 -5.12
C GLU A 424 -5.11 9.40 -4.37
N ASN A 425 -5.14 10.32 -3.40
CA ASN A 425 -6.35 10.58 -2.61
C ASN A 425 -7.39 11.37 -3.39
N PHE A 426 -8.65 10.98 -3.24
CA PHE A 426 -9.81 11.79 -3.61
C PHE A 426 -10.00 12.94 -2.62
N PHE A 427 -10.81 13.90 -3.00
CA PHE A 427 -11.14 15.02 -2.15
C PHE A 427 -12.60 14.92 -1.70
N TYR A 428 -12.84 15.10 -0.40
CA TYR A 428 -14.15 15.03 0.22
C TYR A 428 -14.54 16.37 0.81
N VAL A 429 -15.84 16.69 0.70
CA VAL A 429 -16.50 17.64 1.57
C VAL A 429 -17.34 16.84 2.55
N MET A 430 -17.02 16.94 3.84
CA MET A 430 -17.67 16.21 4.92
C MET A 430 -18.39 17.16 5.87
N LYS A 431 -19.30 16.62 6.66
CA LYS A 431 -20.00 17.33 7.73
C LYS A 431 -19.49 16.87 9.10
N LEU A 432 -18.89 17.79 9.87
CA LEU A 432 -18.40 17.54 11.21
C LEU A 432 -18.90 18.59 12.19
N THR A 433 -19.10 18.20 13.45
CA THR A 433 -19.38 19.18 14.52
C THR A 433 -18.12 19.96 14.90
N GLY A 434 -18.27 21.16 15.46
CA GLY A 434 -17.14 21.93 15.96
C GLY A 434 -16.31 21.17 17.00
N LYS A 435 -17.00 20.37 17.85
CA LYS A 435 -16.30 19.49 18.80
C LYS A 435 -15.43 18.46 18.08
N GLN A 436 -15.95 17.80 17.05
CA GLN A 436 -15.19 16.81 16.26
C GLN A 436 -13.99 17.47 15.57
N ILE A 437 -14.16 18.67 15.01
CA ILE A 437 -13.06 19.45 14.41
C ILE A 437 -11.98 19.71 15.46
N LYS A 438 -12.33 20.21 16.64
CA LYS A 438 -11.38 20.45 17.72
C LYS A 438 -10.68 19.17 18.18
N ASP A 439 -11.41 18.08 18.33
CA ASP A 439 -10.87 16.79 18.77
C ASP A 439 -9.86 16.23 17.73
N VAL A 440 -10.12 16.39 16.42
CA VAL A 440 -9.16 16.07 15.34
C VAL A 440 -7.88 16.89 15.49
N MET A 441 -8.01 18.19 15.74
CA MET A 441 -6.85 19.08 15.93
C MET A 441 -6.02 18.66 17.14
N GLU A 442 -6.67 18.42 18.29
CA GLU A 442 -5.97 17.96 19.51
C GLU A 442 -5.24 16.62 19.25
N TYR A 443 -5.89 15.66 18.60
CA TYR A 443 -5.28 14.37 18.25
C TYR A 443 -4.08 14.52 17.34
N SER A 444 -4.14 15.41 16.33
CA SER A 444 -3.05 15.71 15.42
C SER A 444 -1.85 16.31 16.17
N TYR A 445 -2.09 17.39 16.91
CA TYR A 445 -1.02 18.13 17.57
C TYR A 445 -0.41 17.40 18.76
N ASP A 446 -1.18 16.57 19.48
CA ASP A 446 -0.68 15.74 20.58
C ASP A 446 0.29 14.65 20.13
N ARG A 447 0.17 14.22 18.88
CA ARG A 447 1.03 13.16 18.29
C ARG A 447 2.24 13.74 17.56
N TRP A 448 2.14 15.01 17.13
CA TRP A 448 3.21 15.70 16.40
C TRP A 448 4.09 16.54 17.31
N PHE A 449 3.49 17.40 18.12
CA PHE A 449 4.23 18.23 19.09
C PHE A 449 4.34 17.58 20.45
N ASN A 450 5.54 17.61 21.01
CA ASN A 450 5.78 17.19 22.37
C ASN A 450 5.05 18.12 23.37
N THR A 451 4.84 17.68 24.62
CA THR A 451 4.52 18.60 25.71
C THR A 451 5.81 19.09 26.31
N MET A 452 6.11 20.39 26.11
CA MET A 452 7.34 21.00 26.55
C MET A 452 7.20 21.57 27.97
N THR A 453 8.03 21.11 28.88
CA THR A 453 8.09 21.60 30.26
C THR A 453 9.17 22.67 30.45
N ASN A 454 10.13 22.70 29.55
CA ASN A 454 11.16 23.71 29.50
C ASN A 454 11.68 23.91 28.06
N ILE A 455 12.42 24.99 27.82
CA ILE A 455 12.94 25.40 26.51
C ILE A 455 13.93 24.39 25.88
N ASN A 456 14.50 23.49 26.68
CA ASN A 456 15.45 22.48 26.20
C ASN A 456 14.77 21.18 25.75
N ASP A 457 13.47 21.04 25.93
CA ASP A 457 12.71 19.89 25.43
C ASP A 457 12.68 19.89 23.91
N HIS A 458 12.47 18.73 23.28
CA HIS A 458 12.16 18.65 21.85
C HIS A 458 10.77 19.21 21.58
N LEU A 459 10.62 19.99 20.52
CA LEU A 459 9.33 20.47 20.05
C LEU A 459 8.55 19.32 19.37
N ILE A 460 9.25 18.55 18.52
CA ILE A 460 8.66 17.41 17.81
C ILE A 460 8.71 16.16 18.67
N ALA A 461 7.66 15.37 18.61
CA ALA A 461 7.57 14.09 19.31
C ALA A 461 8.33 13.00 18.55
N PHE A 462 9.53 12.65 19.02
CA PHE A 462 10.36 11.58 18.46
C PHE A 462 10.09 10.23 19.16
N LYS A 463 10.24 9.14 18.41
CA LYS A 463 10.25 7.79 18.99
C LYS A 463 11.51 7.56 19.81
N LYS A 464 11.36 6.81 20.89
CA LYS A 464 12.45 6.47 21.81
C LYS A 464 12.53 4.96 22.00
N ASP A 465 13.75 4.47 22.17
CA ASP A 465 13.99 3.08 22.55
C ASP A 465 13.69 2.83 24.05
N ALA A 466 13.93 1.60 24.51
CA ALA A 466 13.71 1.20 25.91
C ALA A 466 14.62 1.95 26.91
N ASN A 467 15.71 2.56 26.45
CA ASN A 467 16.64 3.34 27.27
C ASN A 467 16.29 4.84 27.27
N GLY A 468 15.29 5.25 26.47
CA GLY A 468 14.88 6.63 26.31
C GLY A 468 15.66 7.41 25.22
N GLU A 469 16.54 6.75 24.47
CA GLU A 469 17.30 7.34 23.36
C GLU A 469 16.44 7.41 22.09
N LEU A 470 16.70 8.46 21.27
CA LEU A 470 15.99 8.65 20.01
C LEU A 470 16.33 7.56 18.99
N ILE A 471 15.32 7.01 18.32
CA ILE A 471 15.49 5.96 17.31
C ILE A 471 15.90 6.59 15.99
N PHE A 472 17.12 6.26 15.50
CA PHE A 472 17.59 6.65 14.19
C PHE A 472 17.18 5.64 13.14
N ASN A 473 16.57 6.12 12.05
CA ASN A 473 16.14 5.33 10.92
C ASN A 473 17.16 5.42 9.78
N ASN A 474 17.93 4.37 9.58
CA ASN A 474 18.97 4.32 8.53
C ASN A 474 18.37 4.42 7.10
N ARG A 475 17.14 3.98 6.90
CA ARG A 475 16.47 4.01 5.58
C ARG A 475 16.19 5.44 5.14
N TYR A 476 15.73 6.27 6.07
CA TYR A 476 15.37 7.66 5.80
C TYR A 476 16.46 8.64 6.22
N ASN A 477 17.57 8.12 6.77
CA ASN A 477 18.68 8.92 7.29
C ASN A 477 18.19 10.07 8.18
N SER A 478 17.26 9.78 9.10
CA SER A 478 16.66 10.75 10.02
C SER A 478 16.17 10.04 11.29
N TYR A 479 15.89 10.79 12.34
CA TYR A 479 15.27 10.24 13.53
C TYR A 479 13.77 10.04 13.33
N ASP A 480 13.22 8.92 13.83
CA ASP A 480 11.81 8.58 13.72
C ASP A 480 10.95 9.48 14.61
N THR A 481 9.93 10.10 14.03
CA THR A 481 8.87 10.80 14.75
C THR A 481 7.79 9.82 15.24
N VAL A 482 7.06 10.17 16.29
CA VAL A 482 5.96 9.34 16.85
C VAL A 482 4.89 9.07 15.79
N THR A 483 4.58 10.07 14.97
CA THR A 483 3.69 9.95 13.84
C THR A 483 4.37 10.48 12.58
N PRO A 484 4.15 9.92 11.39
CA PRO A 484 4.71 10.47 10.16
C PRO A 484 4.07 11.83 9.81
N SER A 485 4.78 12.63 9.01
CA SER A 485 4.34 14.00 8.65
C SER A 485 2.98 14.05 7.96
N TYR A 486 2.65 13.05 7.15
CA TYR A 486 1.33 12.96 6.50
C TYR A 486 0.17 12.73 7.47
N ASN A 487 0.45 12.49 8.76
CA ASN A 487 -0.54 12.43 9.84
C ASN A 487 -0.48 13.66 10.77
N TYR A 488 0.16 14.74 10.32
CA TYR A 488 0.20 16.02 11.02
C TYR A 488 -0.70 17.02 10.30
N GLU A 489 -1.97 17.07 10.70
CA GLU A 489 -2.96 17.95 10.07
C GLU A 489 -2.90 19.38 10.65
N SER A 490 -2.89 20.35 9.74
CA SER A 490 -3.19 21.75 10.05
C SER A 490 -4.60 22.11 9.58
N VAL A 491 -5.07 23.30 9.96
CA VAL A 491 -6.46 23.71 9.68
C VAL A 491 -6.50 25.10 9.05
N GLY A 492 -7.16 25.18 7.89
CA GLY A 492 -7.53 26.44 7.24
C GLY A 492 -8.98 26.84 7.60
N GLY A 493 -9.27 28.14 7.51
CA GLY A 493 -10.62 28.69 7.73
C GLY A 493 -10.92 29.12 9.16
N ILE A 494 -10.11 28.74 10.14
CA ILE A 494 -10.26 29.16 11.55
C ILE A 494 -8.97 29.76 12.09
N ASN A 495 -9.08 30.70 13.04
CA ASN A 495 -7.99 31.28 13.81
C ASN A 495 -7.81 30.47 15.10
N TYR A 496 -6.57 29.99 15.35
CA TYR A 496 -6.29 29.19 16.54
C TYR A 496 -4.83 29.25 17.01
N ILE A 497 -4.63 28.79 18.23
CA ILE A 497 -3.31 28.70 18.88
C ILE A 497 -3.09 27.25 19.32
N VAL A 498 -1.85 26.77 19.15
CA VAL A 498 -1.36 25.49 19.67
C VAL A 498 -0.34 25.77 20.77
N ASP A 499 -0.68 25.55 22.02
CA ASP A 499 0.19 25.74 23.17
C ASP A 499 0.89 24.44 23.55
N VAL A 500 2.18 24.33 23.24
CA VAL A 500 2.98 23.11 23.49
C VAL A 500 3.30 22.89 24.97
N THR A 501 3.01 23.83 25.84
CA THR A 501 3.18 23.66 27.30
C THR A 501 1.99 22.96 27.96
N LYS A 502 0.88 22.89 27.24
CA LYS A 502 -0.35 22.26 27.74
C LYS A 502 -0.31 20.74 27.64
N PRO A 503 -1.00 20.05 28.56
CA PRO A 503 -1.13 18.60 28.48
C PRO A 503 -1.90 18.18 27.20
N ARG A 504 -1.82 16.89 26.90
CA ARG A 504 -2.58 16.28 25.78
C ARG A 504 -4.07 16.56 25.91
N GLY A 505 -4.71 16.91 24.80
CA GLY A 505 -6.14 17.23 24.71
C GLY A 505 -6.49 18.66 25.11
N GLU A 506 -5.49 19.49 25.48
CA GLU A 506 -5.69 20.88 25.92
C GLU A 506 -4.79 21.88 25.18
N LYS A 507 -4.08 21.43 24.10
CA LYS A 507 -3.13 22.28 23.37
C LYS A 507 -3.80 23.30 22.48
N VAL A 508 -5.00 23.01 21.96
CA VAL A 508 -5.68 23.82 20.94
C VAL A 508 -6.68 24.80 21.55
N THR A 509 -6.48 26.09 21.26
CA THR A 509 -7.47 27.13 21.53
C THR A 509 -7.95 27.70 20.20
N ILE A 510 -9.21 27.46 19.84
CA ILE A 510 -9.87 28.06 18.67
C ILE A 510 -10.45 29.41 19.07
N GLU A 511 -10.10 30.48 18.32
CA GLU A 511 -10.51 31.85 18.61
C GLU A 511 -11.78 32.23 17.84
N SER A 512 -11.79 32.00 16.53
CA SER A 512 -12.89 32.34 15.62
C SER A 512 -12.71 31.69 14.26
N PHE A 513 -13.66 31.80 13.36
CA PHE A 513 -13.41 31.67 11.93
C PHE A 513 -12.57 32.85 11.41
N THR A 514 -11.87 32.65 10.30
CA THR A 514 -11.02 33.71 9.66
C THR A 514 -11.86 34.88 9.15
N ASP A 515 -13.16 34.67 8.89
CA ASP A 515 -14.13 35.71 8.52
C ASP A 515 -14.73 36.44 9.73
N GLY A 516 -14.30 36.11 10.95
CA GLY A 516 -14.76 36.72 12.21
C GLY A 516 -16.01 36.09 12.83
N ARG A 517 -16.63 35.09 12.20
CA ARG A 517 -17.76 34.35 12.84
C ARG A 517 -17.26 33.61 14.08
N PRO A 518 -18.11 33.48 15.13
CA PRO A 518 -17.79 32.66 16.29
C PRO A 518 -17.76 31.17 15.93
N PHE A 519 -16.79 30.45 16.49
CA PHE A 519 -16.70 28.98 16.37
C PHE A 519 -17.48 28.35 17.56
N GLU A 520 -18.45 27.49 17.25
CA GLU A 520 -19.32 26.86 18.24
C GLU A 520 -19.15 25.32 18.18
N LEU A 521 -18.87 24.68 19.33
CA LEU A 521 -18.56 23.26 19.41
C LEU A 521 -19.73 22.35 18.98
N ASP A 522 -20.96 22.77 19.23
CA ASP A 522 -22.15 21.97 18.98
C ASP A 522 -22.74 22.17 17.56
N LYS A 523 -22.20 23.10 16.79
CA LYS A 523 -22.65 23.33 15.41
C LYS A 523 -21.94 22.39 14.42
N GLU A 524 -22.66 22.07 13.35
CA GLU A 524 -22.11 21.34 12.20
C GLU A 524 -21.52 22.30 11.17
N TYR A 525 -20.37 21.93 10.62
CA TYR A 525 -19.63 22.67 9.62
C TYR A 525 -19.25 21.79 8.43
N LYS A 526 -19.10 22.40 7.25
CA LYS A 526 -18.57 21.71 6.07
C LYS A 526 -17.05 21.74 6.10
N VAL A 527 -16.45 20.58 5.96
CA VAL A 527 -15.01 20.37 6.07
C VAL A 527 -14.46 19.79 4.77
N ALA A 528 -13.44 20.41 4.23
CA ALA A 528 -12.63 19.90 3.14
C ALA A 528 -11.53 18.99 3.69
N ILE A 529 -11.37 17.79 3.11
CA ILE A 529 -10.46 16.77 3.63
C ILE A 529 -10.14 15.74 2.53
N ASN A 530 -8.95 15.15 2.55
CA ASN A 530 -8.64 14.06 1.63
C ASN A 530 -9.33 12.73 2.02
N SER A 531 -9.51 11.83 1.04
CA SER A 531 -10.24 10.57 1.22
C SER A 531 -9.58 9.63 2.23
N TYR A 532 -8.24 9.57 2.31
CA TYR A 532 -7.55 8.76 3.30
C TYR A 532 -7.97 9.15 4.71
N ARG A 533 -7.98 10.44 5.00
CA ARG A 533 -8.41 10.96 6.30
C ARG A 533 -9.90 10.78 6.51
N GLY A 534 -10.69 11.08 5.48
CA GLY A 534 -12.16 10.97 5.50
C GLY A 534 -12.67 9.56 5.74
N SER A 535 -11.92 8.53 5.31
CA SER A 535 -12.23 7.12 5.51
C SER A 535 -11.70 6.55 6.85
N GLY A 536 -11.04 7.36 7.68
CA GLY A 536 -10.56 6.96 9.01
C GLY A 536 -9.06 6.76 9.11
N GLY A 537 -8.32 6.92 8.00
CA GLY A 537 -6.87 6.78 7.96
C GLY A 537 -6.15 7.68 8.97
N GLY A 538 -5.08 7.15 9.61
CA GLY A 538 -4.32 7.82 10.66
C GLY A 538 -5.08 8.04 11.97
N GLY A 539 -6.34 7.60 12.10
CA GLY A 539 -7.10 7.60 13.35
C GLY A 539 -7.69 8.96 13.80
N HIS A 540 -7.52 10.03 13.04
CA HIS A 540 -7.97 11.39 13.45
C HIS A 540 -9.46 11.47 13.66
N LEU A 541 -10.25 10.98 12.71
CA LEU A 541 -11.71 10.97 12.82
C LEU A 541 -12.21 9.86 13.75
N SER A 542 -11.60 8.69 13.72
CA SER A 542 -12.06 7.55 14.53
C SER A 542 -11.58 7.62 15.98
N GLN A 543 -10.26 7.65 16.22
CA GLN A 543 -9.70 7.69 17.57
C GLN A 543 -9.70 9.10 18.16
N GLY A 544 -9.43 10.13 17.33
CA GLY A 544 -9.42 11.53 17.77
C GLY A 544 -10.81 12.05 18.04
N ALA A 545 -11.66 12.08 17.03
CA ALA A 545 -13.03 12.63 17.14
C ALA A 545 -14.10 11.63 17.59
N GLY A 546 -13.72 10.36 17.83
CA GLY A 546 -14.65 9.34 18.34
C GLY A 546 -15.73 8.91 17.37
N ILE A 547 -15.53 9.11 16.06
CA ILE A 547 -16.49 8.71 15.02
C ILE A 547 -16.33 7.22 14.76
N ASP A 548 -17.44 6.49 14.75
CA ASP A 548 -17.42 5.06 14.44
C ASP A 548 -16.81 4.80 13.06
N LEU A 549 -15.90 3.84 12.99
CA LEU A 549 -15.16 3.54 11.75
C LEU A 549 -16.09 3.12 10.62
N LYS A 550 -17.15 2.38 10.93
CA LYS A 550 -18.14 1.96 9.94
C LYS A 550 -18.89 3.14 9.32
N THR A 551 -19.18 4.18 10.13
CA THR A 551 -19.78 5.45 9.66
C THR A 551 -18.86 6.14 8.63
N LEU A 552 -17.54 6.15 8.89
CA LEU A 552 -16.55 6.72 7.97
C LEU A 552 -16.42 5.89 6.68
N GLN A 553 -16.34 4.57 6.81
CA GLN A 553 -16.25 3.64 5.68
C GLN A 553 -17.48 3.66 4.78
N ASN A 554 -18.68 3.79 5.37
CA ASN A 554 -19.93 3.96 4.61
C ASN A 554 -20.05 5.35 3.96
N MET A 555 -19.13 6.26 4.22
CA MET A 555 -19.19 7.65 3.77
C MET A 555 -20.43 8.42 4.26
N ASP A 556 -21.01 8.03 5.41
CA ASP A 556 -22.26 8.61 5.91
C ASP A 556 -22.18 10.13 6.22
N LEU A 557 -20.95 10.64 6.44
CA LEU A 557 -20.68 12.06 6.69
C LEU A 557 -20.19 12.81 5.44
N VAL A 558 -19.99 12.13 4.32
CA VAL A 558 -19.50 12.73 3.07
C VAL A 558 -20.67 13.36 2.32
N LEU A 559 -20.60 14.66 2.10
CA LEU A 559 -21.61 15.43 1.36
C LEU A 559 -21.32 15.39 -0.15
N LYS A 560 -20.03 15.50 -0.50
CA LYS A 560 -19.53 15.47 -1.87
C LYS A 560 -18.15 14.80 -1.92
N ALA A 561 -17.87 14.15 -3.03
CA ALA A 561 -16.56 13.57 -3.34
C ALA A 561 -16.19 13.89 -4.79
N THR A 562 -14.91 14.04 -5.07
CA THR A 562 -14.40 14.14 -6.43
C THR A 562 -14.42 12.78 -7.14
N ASP A 563 -14.43 12.77 -8.46
CA ASP A 563 -14.36 11.57 -9.31
C ASP A 563 -12.93 11.21 -9.73
N LYS A 564 -11.96 12.07 -9.43
CA LYS A 564 -10.53 11.91 -9.68
C LYS A 564 -9.74 12.27 -8.44
N ASP A 565 -8.47 11.89 -8.42
CA ASP A 565 -7.58 12.23 -7.33
C ASP A 565 -7.24 13.73 -7.26
N LEU A 566 -6.79 14.17 -6.10
CA LEU A 566 -6.44 15.58 -5.86
C LEU A 566 -5.35 16.09 -6.78
N ARG A 567 -4.38 15.26 -7.18
CA ARG A 567 -3.30 15.65 -8.09
C ARG A 567 -3.83 16.08 -9.45
N TYR A 568 -4.86 15.38 -9.97
CA TYR A 568 -5.54 15.78 -11.21
C TYR A 568 -6.09 17.20 -11.10
N TYR A 569 -6.81 17.53 -10.03
CA TYR A 569 -7.40 18.86 -9.84
C TYR A 569 -6.37 19.94 -9.58
N ILE A 570 -5.26 19.61 -8.94
CA ILE A 570 -4.15 20.55 -8.74
C ILE A 570 -3.49 20.88 -10.09
N ILE A 571 -3.27 19.89 -10.96
CA ILE A 571 -2.75 20.10 -12.33
C ILE A 571 -3.71 21.00 -13.11
N ASP A 572 -4.99 20.65 -13.15
CA ASP A 572 -6.03 21.40 -13.85
C ASP A 572 -6.14 22.85 -13.32
N TRP A 573 -6.04 23.02 -11.99
CA TRP A 573 -6.04 24.35 -11.39
C TRP A 573 -4.86 25.20 -11.86
N PHE A 574 -3.64 24.63 -11.90
CA PHE A 574 -2.46 25.35 -12.41
C PHE A 574 -2.64 25.77 -13.87
N GLU A 575 -3.16 24.90 -14.71
CA GLU A 575 -3.39 25.16 -16.15
C GLU A 575 -4.44 26.26 -16.40
N LYS A 576 -5.37 26.43 -15.48
CA LYS A 576 -6.38 27.50 -15.54
C LYS A 576 -5.85 28.87 -15.11
N GLN A 577 -4.66 28.95 -14.48
CA GLN A 577 -4.14 30.22 -13.99
C GLN A 577 -3.55 31.09 -15.11
N ASN A 578 -3.86 32.39 -15.05
CA ASN A 578 -3.29 33.39 -15.96
C ASN A 578 -2.10 34.07 -15.29
N GLY A 579 -0.88 33.70 -15.69
CA GLY A 579 0.35 34.30 -15.17
C GLY A 579 0.95 33.56 -13.97
N ALA A 580 1.93 34.17 -13.34
CA ALA A 580 2.64 33.58 -12.22
C ALA A 580 1.87 33.76 -10.89
N ILE A 581 1.80 32.67 -10.13
CA ILE A 581 1.05 32.60 -8.88
C ILE A 581 1.95 33.08 -7.72
N THR A 582 1.43 34.01 -6.94
CA THR A 582 2.04 34.40 -5.65
C THR A 582 1.23 33.78 -4.52
N VAL A 583 1.88 32.99 -3.70
CA VAL A 583 1.25 32.38 -2.52
C VAL A 583 1.47 33.31 -1.32
N GLU A 584 0.39 33.59 -0.62
CA GLU A 584 0.40 34.34 0.65
C GLU A 584 0.12 33.37 1.79
N LYS A 585 0.78 33.61 2.94
CA LYS A 585 0.48 32.84 4.17
C LYS A 585 -0.88 33.24 4.72
N LEU A 586 -1.61 32.25 5.19
CA LEU A 586 -2.92 32.46 5.85
C LEU A 586 -2.77 33.18 7.18
N ASN A 587 -1.66 32.94 7.90
CA ASN A 587 -1.39 33.50 9.23
C ASN A 587 -2.56 33.32 10.22
N ASN A 588 -3.30 32.25 10.07
CA ASN A 588 -4.49 31.96 10.84
C ASN A 588 -4.21 31.12 12.10
N TRP A 589 -2.96 30.67 12.30
CA TRP A 589 -2.57 29.94 13.49
C TRP A 589 -1.11 30.08 13.83
N LYS A 590 -0.78 29.74 15.09
CA LYS A 590 0.60 29.73 15.58
C LYS A 590 0.80 28.71 16.69
N VAL A 591 2.04 28.28 16.85
CA VAL A 591 2.49 27.44 17.97
C VAL A 591 3.14 28.36 19.01
N VAL A 592 2.83 28.15 20.27
CA VAL A 592 3.33 28.99 21.40
C VAL A 592 3.82 28.11 22.56
N PRO A 593 4.71 28.59 23.45
CA PRO A 593 5.38 29.92 23.44
C PRO A 593 6.42 30.04 22.29
N GLU A 594 6.55 31.22 21.70
CA GLU A 594 7.40 31.44 20.53
C GLU A 594 8.87 31.11 20.80
N ASP A 595 9.41 31.45 21.97
CA ASP A 595 10.77 31.16 22.39
C ASP A 595 11.05 29.65 22.51
N TYR A 596 10.07 28.86 22.97
CA TYR A 596 10.14 27.39 23.01
C TYR A 596 10.14 26.82 21.61
N VAL A 597 9.29 27.32 20.73
CA VAL A 597 9.18 26.89 19.34
C VAL A 597 10.47 27.16 18.57
N GLU A 598 11.05 28.36 18.68
CA GLU A 598 12.33 28.72 18.03
C GLU A 598 13.48 27.82 18.52
N ALA A 599 13.60 27.62 19.83
CA ALA A 599 14.61 26.75 20.40
C ALA A 599 14.44 25.29 19.95
N GLY A 600 13.21 24.77 19.98
CA GLY A 600 12.88 23.44 19.54
C GLY A 600 13.12 23.25 18.04
N LYS A 601 12.66 24.17 17.18
CA LYS A 601 12.90 24.15 15.74
C LYS A 601 14.39 24.07 15.42
N LYS A 602 15.21 24.91 16.03
CA LYS A 602 16.67 24.93 15.81
C LYS A 602 17.35 23.60 16.14
N LYS A 603 16.86 22.90 17.17
CA LYS A 603 17.35 21.59 17.59
C LYS A 603 16.82 20.48 16.71
N ASP A 604 15.52 20.43 16.49
CA ASP A 604 14.82 19.30 15.90
C ASP A 604 14.93 19.27 14.37
N TYR A 605 15.14 20.42 13.72
CA TYR A 605 15.37 20.51 12.28
C TYR A 605 16.50 19.58 11.82
N LYS A 606 17.63 19.57 12.55
CA LYS A 606 18.79 18.72 12.24
C LYS A 606 18.54 17.23 12.48
N LEU A 607 17.56 16.87 13.29
CA LEU A 607 17.17 15.48 13.53
C LEU A 607 16.28 14.94 12.42
N ILE A 608 15.43 15.82 11.85
CA ILE A 608 14.54 15.47 10.73
C ILE A 608 15.32 15.57 9.40
N TYR A 609 16.20 16.56 9.26
CA TYR A 609 16.96 16.89 8.05
C TYR A 609 18.49 16.92 8.30
N PRO A 610 19.10 15.79 8.62
CA PRO A 610 20.52 15.77 9.01
C PRO A 610 21.50 16.15 7.87
N ASN A 611 21.04 16.11 6.61
CA ASN A 611 21.84 16.44 5.43
C ASN A 611 21.69 17.91 4.96
N ASN A 612 20.84 18.72 5.60
CA ASN A 612 20.59 20.12 5.25
C ASN A 612 21.36 21.10 6.16
#